data_b841212116a8b5909a6d0453a8224349
#
_entry.id   b841212116a8b5909a6d0453a8224349
#
_cell.length_a   1.000
_cell.length_b   1.000
_cell.length_c   1.000
_cell.angle_alpha   90.00
_cell.angle_beta   90.00
_cell.angle_gamma   90.00
#
_symmetry.space_group_name_H-M   'P 1'
#
loop_
_entity.id
_entity.type
_entity.pdbx_description
1 polymer ?
#
loop_
_entity_poly.entity_id
_entity_poly.type
_entity_poly.pdbx_seq_one_letter_code
_entity_poly.pdbx_strand_id
1 'polypeptide(L)'
;MTPTAELRTKLRKLLDEQIPAGGSDADTRFLDTDIDELLNEATNIYEAAATGWTLKAAMLQRELGQVESYSVGQERYDMRKLQDMVNYALKMAETYSRMAASSMGSVILRIQPPEVL
;
A
#
# COMPACT_ATOMS: atom_id res chain seq x y z
N MET A 1 -2.89 14.19 5.33
CA MET A 1 -4.25 14.14 5.91
C MET A 1 -4.16 13.91 7.40
N THR A 2 -5.08 14.47 8.16
CA THR A 2 -5.10 14.22 9.59
C THR A 2 -5.67 12.83 9.86
N PRO A 3 -4.94 11.94 10.55
CA PRO A 3 -5.43 10.60 10.83
C PRO A 3 -6.67 10.61 11.72
N THR A 4 -7.64 9.78 11.35
CA THR A 4 -8.83 9.53 12.15
C THR A 4 -9.05 8.01 12.19
N ALA A 5 -9.88 7.55 13.12
CA ALA A 5 -10.18 6.12 13.20
C ALA A 5 -10.78 5.60 11.89
N GLU A 6 -11.64 6.39 11.26
CA GLU A 6 -12.24 6.02 9.98
C GLU A 6 -11.22 5.92 8.87
N LEU A 7 -10.30 6.89 8.78
CA LEU A 7 -9.26 6.89 7.76
C LEU A 7 -8.27 5.74 7.97
N ARG A 8 -7.94 5.42 9.21
CA ARG A 8 -7.08 4.27 9.50
C ARG A 8 -7.72 2.97 9.02
N THR A 9 -8.99 2.78 9.35
CA THR A 9 -9.71 1.59 8.95
C THR A 9 -9.80 1.49 7.44
N LYS A 10 -10.10 2.59 6.77
CA LYS A 10 -10.20 2.62 5.32
C LYS A 10 -8.85 2.32 4.66
N LEU A 11 -7.77 2.92 5.14
CA LEU A 11 -6.46 2.68 4.58
C LEU A 11 -6.03 1.23 4.77
N ARG A 12 -6.31 0.64 5.94
CA ARG A 12 -6.00 -0.76 6.17
C ARG A 12 -6.74 -1.69 5.19
N LYS A 13 -7.98 -1.36 4.85
CA LYS A 13 -8.72 -2.13 3.84
C LYS A 13 -8.05 -2.03 2.48
N LEU A 14 -7.63 -0.82 2.10
CA LEU A 14 -6.99 -0.61 0.81
C LEU A 14 -5.64 -1.33 0.72
N LEU A 15 -4.95 -1.46 1.84
CA LEU A 15 -3.65 -2.14 1.91
C LEU A 15 -3.76 -3.65 2.13
N ASP A 16 -4.97 -4.14 2.35
CA ASP A 16 -5.21 -5.53 2.72
C ASP A 16 -4.44 -5.91 4.00
N GLU A 17 -4.45 -5.00 4.97
CA GLU A 17 -3.77 -5.15 6.25
C GLU A 17 -4.74 -4.84 7.38
N GLN A 18 -5.91 -5.43 7.34
CA GLN A 18 -6.91 -5.26 8.38
C GLN A 18 -6.49 -5.99 9.64
N ILE A 19 -6.78 -5.36 10.78
CA ILE A 19 -6.52 -6.01 12.07
C ILE A 19 -7.52 -7.15 12.25
N PRO A 20 -7.03 -8.39 12.51
CA PRO A 20 -7.94 -9.51 12.67
C PRO A 20 -8.79 -9.38 13.92
N ALA A 21 -9.96 -9.98 13.91
CA ALA A 21 -10.86 -9.96 15.07
C ALA A 21 -10.14 -10.49 16.30
N GLY A 22 -10.17 -9.72 17.38
CA GLY A 22 -9.49 -10.09 18.61
C GLY A 22 -7.98 -9.87 18.59
N GLY A 23 -7.45 -9.37 17.48
CA GLY A 23 -6.02 -9.11 17.35
C GLY A 23 -5.65 -7.66 17.56
N SER A 24 -4.43 -7.30 17.21
CA SER A 24 -3.92 -5.95 17.31
C SER A 24 -3.17 -5.57 16.05
N ASP A 25 -2.69 -4.33 15.99
CA ASP A 25 -1.90 -3.85 14.87
C ASP A 25 -0.60 -4.64 14.68
N ALA A 26 -0.09 -5.26 15.75
CA ALA A 26 1.10 -6.09 15.66
C ALA A 26 0.88 -7.36 14.84
N ASP A 27 -0.37 -7.72 14.57
CA ASP A 27 -0.72 -8.88 13.75
C ASP A 27 -0.74 -8.53 12.26
N THR A 28 -0.42 -7.29 11.91
CA THR A 28 -0.37 -6.81 10.53
C THR A 28 1.04 -6.34 10.19
N ARG A 29 1.29 -6.05 8.93
CA ARG A 29 2.60 -5.52 8.49
C ARG A 29 2.80 -4.06 8.84
N PHE A 30 1.73 -3.37 9.24
CA PHE A 30 1.79 -1.95 9.59
C PHE A 30 1.21 -1.71 10.97
N LEU A 31 2.00 -1.10 11.84
CA LEU A 31 1.51 -0.64 13.14
C LEU A 31 0.61 0.57 12.93
N ASP A 32 -0.19 0.91 13.92
CA ASP A 32 -1.05 2.10 13.82
C ASP A 32 -0.23 3.37 13.59
N THR A 33 0.98 3.44 14.16
CA THR A 33 1.87 4.57 13.93
C THR A 33 2.30 4.65 12.47
N ASP A 34 2.53 3.51 11.83
CA ASP A 34 2.90 3.48 10.41
C ASP A 34 1.73 3.96 9.54
N ILE A 35 0.54 3.53 9.87
CA ILE A 35 -0.67 3.97 9.17
C ILE A 35 -0.85 5.48 9.31
N ASP A 36 -0.65 6.00 10.51
CA ASP A 36 -0.76 7.43 10.76
C ASP A 36 0.28 8.23 9.97
N GLU A 37 1.50 7.72 9.86
CA GLU A 37 2.53 8.37 9.04
C GLU A 37 2.12 8.43 7.57
N LEU A 38 1.60 7.34 7.05
CA LEU A 38 1.13 7.31 5.67
C LEU A 38 0.03 8.35 5.42
N LEU A 39 -0.89 8.47 6.35
CA LEU A 39 -1.97 9.45 6.26
C LEU A 39 -1.45 10.87 6.38
N ASN A 40 -0.55 11.12 7.33
CA ASN A 40 0.00 12.47 7.54
C ASN A 40 0.75 12.99 6.31
N GLU A 41 1.45 12.11 5.61
CA GLU A 41 2.25 12.51 4.46
C GLU A 41 1.45 12.61 3.16
N ALA A 42 0.25 12.06 3.13
CA ALA A 42 -0.55 12.00 1.92
C ALA A 42 -1.54 13.16 1.79
N THR A 43 -1.84 13.53 0.57
CA THR A 43 -2.85 14.54 0.27
C THR A 43 -4.23 13.91 0.09
N ASN A 44 -4.28 12.61 -0.26
CA ASN A 44 -5.52 11.86 -0.35
C ASN A 44 -5.27 10.41 0.02
N ILE A 45 -6.35 9.67 0.21
CA ILE A 45 -6.26 8.27 0.67
C ILE A 45 -5.57 7.36 -0.34
N TYR A 46 -5.71 7.63 -1.63
CA TYR A 46 -5.09 6.81 -2.67
C TYR A 46 -3.58 7.00 -2.70
N GLU A 47 -3.11 8.22 -2.43
CA GLU A 47 -1.68 8.47 -2.31
C GLU A 47 -1.11 7.69 -1.11
N ALA A 48 -1.81 7.69 0.01
CA ALA A 48 -1.41 6.92 1.18
C ALA A 48 -1.36 5.42 0.85
N ALA A 49 -2.36 4.92 0.12
CA ALA A 49 -2.40 3.53 -0.28
C ALA A 49 -1.27 3.17 -1.23
N ALA A 50 -0.95 4.04 -2.19
CA ALA A 50 0.15 3.81 -3.11
C ALA A 50 1.48 3.69 -2.36
N THR A 51 1.73 4.60 -1.43
CA THR A 51 2.95 4.57 -0.62
C THR A 51 2.98 3.31 0.24
N GLY A 52 1.85 2.96 0.85
CA GLY A 52 1.74 1.75 1.68
C GLY A 52 2.05 0.48 0.89
N TRP A 53 1.50 0.34 -0.32
CA TRP A 53 1.78 -0.83 -1.15
C TRP A 53 3.24 -0.87 -1.59
N THR A 54 3.85 0.28 -1.84
CA THR A 54 5.28 0.34 -2.16
C THR A 54 6.13 -0.16 -1.00
N LEU A 55 5.79 0.25 0.22
CA LEU A 55 6.47 -0.23 1.43
C LEU A 55 6.26 -1.72 1.63
N LYS A 56 5.04 -2.19 1.39
CA LYS A 56 4.71 -3.61 1.52
C LYS A 56 5.51 -4.43 0.51
N ALA A 57 5.65 -3.95 -0.71
CA ALA A 57 6.48 -4.61 -1.72
C ALA A 57 7.94 -4.72 -1.26
N ALA A 58 8.47 -3.66 -0.64
CA ALA A 58 9.84 -3.67 -0.13
C ALA A 58 10.00 -4.68 1.01
N MET A 59 9.02 -4.78 1.89
CA MET A 59 9.02 -5.76 2.97
C MET A 59 9.03 -7.19 2.42
N LEU A 60 8.17 -7.45 1.45
CA LEU A 60 8.08 -8.76 0.81
C LEU A 60 9.35 -9.12 0.05
N GLN A 61 9.96 -8.13 -0.59
CA GLN A 61 11.22 -8.31 -1.31
C GLN A 61 12.34 -8.71 -0.35
N ARG A 62 12.37 -8.13 0.84
CA ARG A 62 13.36 -8.50 1.87
C ARG A 62 13.12 -9.92 2.36
N GLU A 63 11.86 -10.32 2.55
CA GLU A 63 11.54 -11.70 2.93
C GLU A 63 11.98 -12.68 1.85
N LEU A 64 11.76 -12.33 0.60
CA LEU A 64 12.19 -13.15 -0.54
C LEU A 64 13.71 -13.35 -0.53
N GLY A 65 14.46 -12.27 -0.29
CA GLY A 65 15.92 -12.34 -0.21
C GLY A 65 16.40 -13.26 0.92
N GLN A 66 15.71 -13.24 2.05
CA GLN A 66 16.04 -14.11 3.17
C GLN A 66 15.78 -15.57 2.84
N VAL A 67 14.66 -15.87 2.18
CA VAL A 67 14.31 -17.23 1.79
C VAL A 67 15.29 -17.77 0.75
N GLU A 68 15.71 -16.94 -0.19
CA GLU A 68 16.70 -17.33 -1.21
C GLU A 68 18.00 -17.83 -0.59
N SER A 69 18.38 -17.30 0.58
CA SER A 69 19.60 -17.70 1.28
C SER A 69 19.54 -19.13 1.79
N TYR A 70 18.34 -19.69 1.93
CA TYR A 70 18.15 -21.03 2.51
C TYR A 70 17.49 -21.99 1.51
N SER A 71 17.46 -21.67 0.27
CA SER A 71 16.65 -22.32 -0.71
C SER A 71 16.91 -23.81 -0.90
N VAL A 72 15.97 -24.64 -0.48
CA VAL A 72 15.98 -26.09 -0.70
C VAL A 72 14.54 -26.61 -0.73
N GLY A 73 14.19 -27.29 -1.80
CA GLY A 73 12.93 -28.05 -1.83
C GLY A 73 11.67 -27.20 -1.63
N GLN A 74 11.04 -27.37 -0.49
CA GLN A 74 9.77 -26.72 -0.17
C GLN A 74 9.86 -25.19 -0.17
N GLU A 75 11.03 -24.66 0.11
CA GLU A 75 11.25 -23.22 0.14
C GLU A 75 11.15 -22.58 -1.22
N ARG A 76 11.33 -23.34 -2.29
CA ARG A 76 11.13 -22.84 -3.66
C ARG A 76 9.69 -22.45 -3.89
N TYR A 77 8.76 -23.20 -3.31
CA TYR A 77 7.35 -22.90 -3.41
C TYR A 77 7.05 -21.59 -2.70
N ASP A 78 7.62 -21.41 -1.51
CA ASP A 78 7.46 -20.18 -0.73
C ASP A 78 8.07 -18.98 -1.43
N MET A 79 9.21 -19.18 -2.10
CA MET A 79 9.86 -18.13 -2.89
C MET A 79 8.97 -17.66 -4.05
N ARG A 80 8.35 -18.62 -4.76
CA ARG A 80 7.45 -18.29 -5.85
C ARG A 80 6.24 -17.51 -5.36
N LYS A 81 5.69 -17.94 -4.22
CA LYS A 81 4.55 -17.28 -3.61
C LYS A 81 4.92 -15.86 -3.20
N LEU A 82 6.08 -15.68 -2.57
CA LEU A 82 6.55 -14.35 -2.18
C LEU A 82 6.79 -13.47 -3.39
N GLN A 83 7.35 -14.03 -4.47
CA GLN A 83 7.59 -13.26 -5.69
C GLN A 83 6.26 -12.79 -6.29
N ASP A 84 5.25 -13.64 -6.29
CA ASP A 84 3.92 -13.27 -6.76
C ASP A 84 3.32 -12.16 -5.90
N MET A 85 3.53 -12.21 -4.59
CA MET A 85 3.06 -11.18 -3.68
C MET A 85 3.78 -9.84 -3.91
N VAL A 86 5.09 -9.88 -4.19
CA VAL A 86 5.85 -8.68 -4.54
C VAL A 86 5.29 -8.06 -5.81
N ASN A 87 5.09 -8.87 -6.84
CA ASN A 87 4.58 -8.39 -8.11
C ASN A 87 3.17 -7.79 -7.95
N TYR A 88 2.33 -8.44 -7.17
CA TYR A 88 1.00 -7.93 -6.89
C TYR A 88 1.06 -6.59 -6.15
N ALA A 89 1.93 -6.48 -5.14
CA ALA A 89 2.08 -5.26 -4.37
C ALA A 89 2.54 -4.08 -5.23
N LEU A 90 3.49 -4.33 -6.14
CA LEU A 90 3.95 -3.30 -7.06
C LEU A 90 2.85 -2.86 -8.01
N LYS A 91 2.04 -3.81 -8.47
CA LYS A 91 0.91 -3.50 -9.33
C LYS A 91 -0.14 -2.67 -8.60
N MET A 92 -0.41 -2.99 -7.35
CA MET A 92 -1.36 -2.22 -6.55
C MET A 92 -0.84 -0.82 -6.27
N ALA A 93 0.46 -0.68 -6.00
CA ALA A 93 1.06 0.62 -5.80
C ALA A 93 0.88 1.49 -7.04
N GLU A 94 1.11 0.94 -8.21
CA GLU A 94 0.92 1.65 -9.48
C GLU A 94 -0.54 2.02 -9.68
N THR A 95 -1.46 1.12 -9.39
CA THR A 95 -2.89 1.36 -9.55
C THR A 95 -3.35 2.52 -8.67
N TYR A 96 -2.97 2.50 -7.39
CA TYR A 96 -3.36 3.58 -6.49
C TYR A 96 -2.66 4.89 -6.80
N SER A 97 -1.43 4.83 -7.30
CA SER A 97 -0.72 6.02 -7.75
C SER A 97 -1.47 6.71 -8.90
N ARG A 98 -1.99 5.92 -9.83
CA ARG A 98 -2.79 6.45 -10.93
C ARG A 98 -4.12 7.02 -10.44
N MET A 99 -4.75 6.36 -9.49
CA MET A 99 -6.00 6.84 -8.91
C MET A 99 -5.79 8.17 -8.19
N ALA A 100 -4.69 8.30 -7.48
CA ALA A 100 -4.34 9.54 -6.79
C ALA A 100 -4.13 10.67 -7.78
N ALA A 101 -3.37 10.41 -8.84
CA ALA A 101 -3.11 11.41 -9.88
C ALA A 101 -4.37 11.80 -10.63
N SER A 102 -5.23 10.83 -10.90
CA SER A 102 -6.50 11.09 -11.58
C SER A 102 -7.41 11.99 -10.75
N SER A 103 -7.45 11.77 -9.43
CA SER A 103 -8.22 12.59 -8.52
C SER A 103 -7.72 14.04 -8.53
N MET A 104 -6.42 14.23 -8.49
CA MET A 104 -5.81 15.57 -8.57
C MET A 104 -6.01 16.18 -9.94
N GLY A 105 -5.89 15.38 -10.99
CA GLY A 105 -6.12 15.83 -12.35
C GLY A 105 -7.54 16.32 -12.57
N SER A 106 -8.51 15.66 -11.97
CA SER A 106 -9.90 16.08 -12.05
C SER A 106 -10.11 17.46 -11.44
N VAL A 107 -9.45 17.73 -10.33
CA VAL A 107 -9.53 19.02 -9.68
C VAL A 107 -8.91 20.11 -10.56
N ILE A 108 -7.78 19.82 -11.14
CA ILE A 108 -7.08 20.74 -12.03
C ILE A 108 -7.94 21.06 -13.24
N LEU A 109 -8.58 20.07 -13.82
CA LEU A 109 -9.45 20.26 -14.97
C LEU A 109 -10.65 21.12 -14.65
N ARG A 110 -11.15 21.07 -13.43
CA ARG A 110 -12.25 21.94 -13.01
C ARG A 110 -11.81 23.39 -12.91
N ILE A 111 -10.54 23.60 -12.56
CA ILE A 111 -10.00 24.93 -12.41
C ILE A 111 -9.65 25.53 -13.74
N GLN A 112 -9.26 24.70 -14.68
CA GLN A 112 -8.86 25.14 -16.00
C GLN A 112 -9.82 24.71 -17.08
N PRO A 113 -11.06 24.89 -16.95
CA PRO A 113 -11.96 24.29 -17.83
C PRO A 113 -11.69 24.67 -19.21
N PRO A 114 -12.16 25.35 -19.73
CA PRO A 114 -12.27 25.46 -21.12
C PRO A 114 -11.36 26.36 -21.80
N GLU A 115 -10.47 26.87 -21.12
CA GLU A 115 -9.60 27.76 -21.77
C GLU A 115 -8.86 27.06 -22.87
N VAL A 116 -8.90 25.82 -22.86
CA VAL A 116 -8.23 25.06 -23.85
C VAL A 116 -8.90 25.14 -25.17
N LEU A 117 -10.04 25.61 -25.18
CA LEU A 117 -10.78 25.79 -26.39
C LEU A 117 -10.44 27.10 -27.04
#